data_3693e924b3be75b83f9eb8a5f8606700
#
_entry.id   3693e924b3be75b83f9eb8a5f8606700
#
_cell.length_a   1.000
_cell.length_b   1.000
_cell.length_c   1.000
_cell.angle_alpha   90.00
_cell.angle_beta   90.00
_cell.angle_gamma   90.00
#
_symmetry.space_group_name_H-M   'P 1'
#
loop_
_entity.id
_entity.type
_entity.pdbx_description
1 polymer ?
#
loop_
_entity_poly.entity_id
_entity_poly.type
_entity_poly.pdbx_seq_one_letter_code
_entity_poly.pdbx_strand_id
1 'polypeptide(L)'
;MKRMLTAALALLLALSLCACGAQDTDDTPTYPAAFSGLETLIDTAREEGRLTVCGTGDEAYMTALCEKFEELFDIKTTYRAIAAAQAGSARGDVWFGGSADTCHTLAADGKLLNYTPVHAADLTNAAYGDADGYWYGVSVDAVVFAVNSDVLRRMAISAPKDWADLTDPVYQELVWLPTYRSTEIGRLTAYSAALRLGRDKGLDYLTALDTSVQFYTAADDTFVKCLSTGECVIAVGWLHDGLSALSADTSGDLHLIIPASGTFGQVTASAILSGASHTAAAQLWQEFVLSPACADLAEAHGDYRLPTIGSADLVQRTGVTLDPSLLSPTGDADTIEDKETLVSDLIETLTDTGIDTEDTARWNVA
;
A
#
# COMPACT_ATOMS: atom_id res chain seq x y z
N MET A 1 -20.38 31.42 -74.98
CA MET A 1 -20.22 31.80 -73.51
C MET A 1 -20.24 30.65 -72.56
N LYS A 2 -20.73 29.45 -72.82
CA LYS A 2 -20.75 28.30 -71.87
C LYS A 2 -19.46 27.50 -71.83
N ARG A 3 -18.48 27.68 -72.74
CA ARG A 3 -17.21 26.92 -72.75
C ARG A 3 -16.04 27.66 -72.09
N MET A 4 -16.18 28.94 -71.76
CA MET A 4 -15.14 29.69 -71.04
C MET A 4 -15.31 29.66 -69.50
N LEU A 5 -16.52 29.36 -69.00
CA LEU A 5 -16.77 29.25 -67.59
C LEU A 5 -16.24 27.92 -66.97
N THR A 6 -16.17 26.87 -67.79
CA THR A 6 -15.69 25.56 -67.37
C THR A 6 -14.13 25.49 -67.20
N ALA A 7 -13.40 26.31 -67.97
CA ALA A 7 -11.94 26.36 -67.87
C ALA A 7 -11.45 27.19 -66.68
N ALA A 8 -12.19 28.22 -66.24
CA ALA A 8 -11.87 29.04 -65.11
C ALA A 8 -12.14 28.31 -63.77
N LEU A 9 -13.14 27.41 -63.75
CA LEU A 9 -13.46 26.62 -62.55
C LEU A 9 -12.48 25.47 -62.35
N ALA A 10 -11.90 24.91 -63.38
CA ALA A 10 -10.89 23.86 -63.32
C ALA A 10 -9.53 24.41 -62.90
N LEU A 11 -9.21 25.69 -63.18
CA LEU A 11 -7.97 26.31 -62.74
C LEU A 11 -7.99 26.75 -61.27
N LEU A 12 -9.18 27.08 -60.73
CA LEU A 12 -9.36 27.39 -59.32
C LEU A 12 -9.34 26.15 -58.41
N LEU A 13 -9.69 24.97 -58.92
CA LEU A 13 -9.57 23.70 -58.19
C LEU A 13 -8.13 23.15 -58.20
N ALA A 14 -7.29 23.52 -59.17
CA ALA A 14 -5.90 23.06 -59.23
C ALA A 14 -4.95 23.88 -58.33
N LEU A 15 -5.37 25.08 -57.92
CA LEU A 15 -4.57 25.94 -56.99
C LEU A 15 -4.89 25.71 -55.50
N SER A 16 -5.96 24.94 -55.19
CA SER A 16 -6.30 24.57 -53.80
C SER A 16 -5.64 23.26 -53.32
N LEU A 17 -4.88 22.59 -54.20
CA LEU A 17 -4.18 21.32 -53.84
C LEU A 17 -2.67 21.48 -53.55
N CYS A 18 -2.13 22.69 -53.57
CA CYS A 18 -0.72 22.96 -53.24
C CYS A 18 -0.54 23.69 -51.92
N ALA A 19 -1.56 23.75 -51.06
CA ALA A 19 -1.43 24.23 -49.66
C ALA A 19 -1.61 23.07 -48.66
N CYS A 20 -1.03 21.89 -48.95
CA CYS A 20 -0.59 21.00 -47.89
C CYS A 20 0.76 21.56 -47.44
N GLY A 21 0.71 22.55 -46.55
CA GLY A 21 1.80 22.81 -45.65
C GLY A 21 2.08 21.48 -44.95
N ALA A 22 3.32 21.01 -45.01
CA ALA A 22 3.81 20.05 -44.02
C ALA A 22 3.44 20.62 -42.66
N GLN A 23 2.40 20.07 -42.02
CA GLN A 23 2.36 20.07 -40.58
C GLN A 23 3.61 19.27 -40.22
N ASP A 24 4.65 19.95 -39.77
CA ASP A 24 5.58 19.34 -38.83
C ASP A 24 4.67 18.88 -37.69
N THR A 25 4.21 17.64 -37.76
CA THR A 25 3.80 16.93 -36.59
C THR A 25 5.09 16.83 -35.78
N ASP A 26 5.21 17.70 -34.79
CA ASP A 26 6.19 17.55 -33.75
C ASP A 26 5.80 16.21 -33.09
N ASP A 27 6.40 15.14 -33.60
CA ASP A 27 6.24 13.75 -33.13
C ASP A 27 6.97 13.56 -31.79
N THR A 28 7.23 14.67 -31.09
CA THR A 28 7.78 14.62 -29.74
C THR A 28 6.70 14.01 -28.84
N PRO A 29 6.92 12.83 -28.29
CA PRO A 29 5.95 12.20 -27.39
C PRO A 29 5.63 13.15 -26.25
N THR A 30 4.36 13.48 -26.06
CA THR A 30 3.92 14.34 -24.96
C THR A 30 3.68 13.47 -23.73
N TYR A 31 4.60 13.52 -22.79
CA TYR A 31 4.44 12.86 -21.50
C TYR A 31 3.62 13.71 -20.53
N PRO A 32 2.94 13.09 -19.54
CA PRO A 32 2.35 13.83 -18.43
C PRO A 32 3.38 14.75 -17.77
N ALA A 33 2.92 15.91 -17.27
CA ALA A 33 3.79 16.91 -16.66
C ALA A 33 4.68 16.38 -15.53
N ALA A 34 4.25 15.33 -14.85
CA ALA A 34 5.03 14.64 -13.83
C ALA A 34 6.38 14.08 -14.31
N PHE A 35 6.56 13.86 -15.61
CA PHE A 35 7.78 13.30 -16.20
C PHE A 35 8.58 14.35 -17.02
N SER A 36 8.25 15.62 -16.85
CA SER A 36 8.98 16.73 -17.51
C SER A 36 10.42 16.79 -16.98
N GLY A 37 11.37 16.90 -17.90
CA GLY A 37 12.81 16.92 -17.56
C GLY A 37 13.46 15.54 -17.48
N LEU A 38 12.68 14.46 -17.71
CA LEU A 38 13.19 13.08 -17.70
C LEU A 38 13.40 12.51 -19.12
N GLU A 39 13.37 13.35 -20.16
CA GLU A 39 13.40 12.92 -21.57
C GLU A 39 14.62 12.02 -21.85
N THR A 40 15.81 12.37 -21.35
CA THR A 40 17.02 11.55 -21.51
C THR A 40 16.91 10.19 -20.83
N LEU A 41 16.32 10.14 -19.62
CA LEU A 41 16.08 8.88 -18.91
C LEU A 41 15.11 8.01 -19.68
N ILE A 42 14.02 8.61 -20.17
CA ILE A 42 12.98 7.91 -20.95
C ILE A 42 13.57 7.32 -22.22
N ASP A 43 14.36 8.10 -22.96
CA ASP A 43 15.01 7.63 -24.21
C ASP A 43 15.97 6.46 -23.92
N THR A 44 16.79 6.55 -22.87
CA THR A 44 17.71 5.47 -22.48
C THR A 44 16.93 4.22 -22.04
N ALA A 45 15.86 4.37 -21.26
CA ALA A 45 15.01 3.27 -20.83
C ALA A 45 14.31 2.58 -22.00
N ARG A 46 13.88 3.34 -23.03
CA ARG A 46 13.32 2.80 -24.28
C ARG A 46 14.36 2.02 -25.09
N GLU A 47 15.61 2.46 -25.11
CA GLU A 47 16.69 1.69 -25.74
C GLU A 47 16.92 0.34 -25.05
N GLU A 48 16.75 0.27 -23.71
CA GLU A 48 16.74 -0.99 -22.96
C GLU A 48 15.51 -1.87 -23.29
N GLY A 49 14.37 -1.25 -23.56
CA GLY A 49 13.15 -1.80 -24.16
C GLY A 49 12.37 -2.79 -23.31
N ARG A 50 12.79 -3.05 -22.06
CA ARG A 50 12.08 -3.97 -21.15
C ARG A 50 12.35 -3.68 -19.69
N LEU A 51 11.45 -4.17 -18.83
CA LEU A 51 11.56 -4.12 -17.38
C LEU A 51 10.99 -5.40 -16.76
N THR A 52 11.63 -5.91 -15.72
CA THR A 52 11.10 -7.00 -14.90
C THR A 52 10.93 -6.53 -13.47
N VAL A 53 9.69 -6.45 -13.01
CA VAL A 53 9.30 -6.13 -11.64
C VAL A 53 9.06 -7.43 -10.87
N CYS A 54 9.74 -7.60 -9.74
CA CYS A 54 9.54 -8.73 -8.83
C CYS A 54 8.91 -8.23 -7.53
N GLY A 55 8.05 -9.01 -6.90
CA GLY A 55 7.53 -8.62 -5.59
C GLY A 55 6.25 -9.30 -5.13
N THR A 56 5.59 -8.68 -4.15
CA THR A 56 4.44 -9.26 -3.43
C THR A 56 3.12 -8.53 -3.68
N GLY A 57 3.07 -7.65 -4.68
CA GLY A 57 1.84 -6.91 -5.00
C GLY A 57 0.70 -7.82 -5.47
N ASP A 58 -0.53 -7.37 -5.31
CA ASP A 58 -1.70 -8.02 -5.90
C ASP A 58 -1.54 -8.13 -7.42
N GLU A 59 -1.87 -9.31 -7.99
CA GLU A 59 -1.60 -9.60 -9.40
C GLU A 59 -2.39 -8.68 -10.34
N ALA A 60 -3.63 -8.34 -10.02
CA ALA A 60 -4.46 -7.47 -10.86
C ALA A 60 -3.92 -6.03 -10.86
N TYR A 61 -3.59 -5.50 -9.68
CA TYR A 61 -2.99 -4.18 -9.53
C TYR A 61 -1.62 -4.10 -10.21
N MET A 62 -0.74 -5.09 -9.98
CA MET A 62 0.59 -5.12 -10.59
C MET A 62 0.54 -5.26 -12.11
N THR A 63 -0.44 -6.00 -12.64
CA THR A 63 -0.68 -6.08 -14.10
C THR A 63 -1.06 -4.70 -14.64
N ALA A 64 -1.99 -4.01 -13.99
CA ALA A 64 -2.42 -2.67 -14.39
C ALA A 64 -1.27 -1.64 -14.32
N LEU A 65 -0.41 -1.72 -13.28
CA LEU A 65 0.79 -0.88 -13.19
C LEU A 65 1.75 -1.14 -14.37
N CYS A 66 2.02 -2.41 -14.69
CA CYS A 66 2.88 -2.78 -15.81
C CYS A 66 2.31 -2.30 -17.15
N GLU A 67 1.01 -2.50 -17.38
CA GLU A 67 0.31 -2.04 -18.61
C GLU A 67 0.36 -0.51 -18.71
N LYS A 68 0.16 0.21 -17.60
CA LYS A 68 0.22 1.68 -17.61
C LYS A 68 1.63 2.20 -17.86
N PHE A 69 2.65 1.57 -17.30
CA PHE A 69 4.05 1.91 -17.57
C PHE A 69 4.40 1.66 -19.04
N GLU A 70 3.97 0.53 -19.61
CA GLU A 70 4.15 0.19 -21.01
C GLU A 70 3.42 1.18 -21.93
N GLU A 71 2.17 1.56 -21.61
CA GLU A 71 1.41 2.58 -22.34
C GLU A 71 2.11 3.94 -22.39
N LEU A 72 2.68 4.36 -21.24
CA LEU A 72 3.31 5.68 -21.13
C LEU A 72 4.68 5.75 -21.82
N PHE A 73 5.46 4.68 -21.73
CA PHE A 73 6.88 4.74 -22.06
C PHE A 73 7.29 3.81 -23.21
N ASP A 74 6.42 2.97 -23.73
CA ASP A 74 6.72 1.97 -24.76
C ASP A 74 7.85 0.99 -24.34
N ILE A 75 7.83 0.57 -23.06
CA ILE A 75 8.81 -0.35 -22.46
C ILE A 75 8.07 -1.60 -22.01
N LYS A 76 8.41 -2.75 -22.62
CA LYS A 76 7.75 -4.02 -22.29
C LYS A 76 8.01 -4.40 -20.84
N THR A 77 6.95 -4.47 -20.02
CA THR A 77 7.06 -4.69 -18.58
C THR A 77 6.45 -6.02 -18.18
N THR A 78 7.10 -6.73 -17.27
CA THR A 78 6.66 -8.05 -16.78
C THR A 78 6.70 -8.08 -15.25
N TYR A 79 5.60 -8.46 -14.63
CA TYR A 79 5.55 -8.74 -13.20
C TYR A 79 5.83 -10.21 -12.90
N ARG A 80 6.55 -10.45 -11.79
CA ARG A 80 6.81 -11.79 -11.22
C ARG A 80 6.50 -11.77 -9.73
N ALA A 81 5.44 -12.45 -9.34
CA ALA A 81 5.12 -12.64 -7.94
C ALA A 81 6.20 -13.48 -7.24
N ILE A 82 6.77 -12.95 -6.17
CA ILE A 82 7.81 -13.59 -5.34
C ILE A 82 7.50 -13.27 -3.89
N ALA A 83 7.42 -14.27 -3.02
CA ALA A 83 7.19 -14.05 -1.60
C ALA A 83 8.32 -13.20 -0.96
N ALA A 84 7.98 -12.35 0.01
CA ALA A 84 8.93 -11.45 0.69
C ALA A 84 10.13 -12.22 1.27
N ALA A 85 9.92 -13.39 1.85
CA ALA A 85 10.99 -14.26 2.36
C ALA A 85 12.00 -14.72 1.29
N GLN A 86 11.66 -14.60 0.00
CA GLN A 86 12.51 -14.95 -1.13
C GLN A 86 13.11 -13.73 -1.84
N ALA A 87 12.85 -12.51 -1.34
CA ALA A 87 13.29 -11.27 -1.95
C ALA A 87 14.81 -11.25 -2.23
N GLY A 88 15.62 -11.75 -1.32
CA GLY A 88 17.08 -11.85 -1.47
C GLY A 88 17.56 -12.71 -2.65
N SER A 89 16.69 -13.52 -3.26
CA SER A 89 16.95 -14.34 -4.44
C SER A 89 16.24 -13.85 -5.70
N ALA A 90 15.54 -12.72 -5.62
CA ALA A 90 14.82 -12.14 -6.76
C ALA A 90 15.73 -11.93 -7.97
N ARG A 91 15.20 -12.21 -9.14
CA ARG A 91 15.88 -12.00 -10.42
C ARG A 91 15.00 -11.10 -11.28
N GLY A 92 15.32 -9.82 -11.32
CA GLY A 92 14.60 -8.78 -12.04
C GLY A 92 15.36 -7.47 -11.94
N ASP A 93 14.70 -6.39 -12.30
CA ASP A 93 15.25 -5.05 -12.29
C ASP A 93 14.77 -4.26 -11.07
N VAL A 94 13.54 -4.53 -10.62
CA VAL A 94 12.88 -3.85 -9.51
C VAL A 94 12.30 -4.86 -8.51
N TRP A 95 12.37 -4.52 -7.23
CA TRP A 95 11.55 -5.07 -6.17
C TRP A 95 10.38 -4.12 -5.89
N PHE A 96 9.14 -4.65 -5.80
CA PHE A 96 7.94 -3.88 -5.48
C PHE A 96 7.05 -4.65 -4.50
N GLY A 97 6.54 -3.95 -3.49
CA GLY A 97 5.59 -4.52 -2.53
C GLY A 97 6.25 -5.08 -1.27
N GLY A 98 5.42 -5.63 -0.40
CA GLY A 98 5.80 -6.01 0.95
C GLY A 98 6.06 -4.81 1.85
N SER A 99 6.60 -5.06 3.04
CA SER A 99 6.99 -3.98 3.95
C SER A 99 8.35 -3.38 3.57
N ALA A 100 8.58 -2.13 3.98
CA ALA A 100 9.89 -1.49 3.89
C ALA A 100 10.98 -2.29 4.60
N ASP A 101 10.64 -3.11 5.62
CA ASP A 101 11.57 -4.01 6.30
C ASP A 101 12.29 -4.95 5.30
N THR A 102 11.57 -5.43 4.27
CA THR A 102 12.19 -6.22 3.19
C THR A 102 13.26 -5.42 2.46
N CYS A 103 12.99 -4.16 2.14
CA CYS A 103 13.94 -3.29 1.46
C CYS A 103 15.12 -2.91 2.35
N HIS A 104 14.90 -2.68 3.64
CA HIS A 104 15.99 -2.50 4.62
C HIS A 104 16.95 -3.68 4.62
N THR A 105 16.42 -4.91 4.70
CA THR A 105 17.22 -6.13 4.66
C THR A 105 18.01 -6.24 3.34
N LEU A 106 17.35 -5.99 2.20
CA LEU A 106 18.01 -6.02 0.89
C LEU A 106 19.10 -4.96 0.76
N ALA A 107 18.91 -3.75 1.32
CA ALA A 107 19.89 -2.68 1.33
C ALA A 107 21.11 -3.07 2.18
N ALA A 108 20.90 -3.59 3.39
CA ALA A 108 21.95 -4.07 4.28
C ALA A 108 22.80 -5.20 3.63
N ASP A 109 22.16 -6.07 2.85
CA ASP A 109 22.80 -7.13 2.08
C ASP A 109 23.52 -6.65 0.80
N GLY A 110 23.48 -5.34 0.47
CA GLY A 110 24.04 -4.78 -0.76
C GLY A 110 23.31 -5.23 -2.04
N LYS A 111 22.04 -5.57 -1.94
CA LYS A 111 21.23 -6.07 -3.05
C LYS A 111 20.40 -5.00 -3.76
N LEU A 112 20.51 -3.75 -3.33
CA LEU A 112 19.83 -2.62 -3.94
C LEU A 112 20.82 -1.62 -4.55
N LEU A 113 20.38 -0.89 -5.56
CA LEU A 113 21.04 0.30 -6.11
C LEU A 113 20.32 1.54 -5.58
N ASN A 114 21.10 2.56 -5.22
CA ASN A 114 20.54 3.84 -4.85
C ASN A 114 20.16 4.67 -6.09
N TYR A 115 19.05 5.37 -5.99
CA TYR A 115 18.58 6.34 -6.98
C TYR A 115 17.61 7.29 -6.26
N THR A 116 17.67 8.58 -6.55
CA THR A 116 16.76 9.56 -5.95
C THR A 116 15.78 10.07 -7.02
N PRO A 117 14.52 9.62 -6.99
CA PRO A 117 13.48 10.12 -7.88
C PRO A 117 13.19 11.61 -7.66
N VAL A 118 12.72 12.30 -8.70
CA VAL A 118 12.37 13.72 -8.62
C VAL A 118 11.30 13.96 -7.54
N HIS A 119 10.32 13.08 -7.45
CA HIS A 119 9.21 13.18 -6.49
C HIS A 119 9.55 12.67 -5.08
N ALA A 120 10.78 12.22 -4.82
CA ALA A 120 11.16 11.81 -3.45
C ALA A 120 11.03 12.95 -2.43
N ALA A 121 11.16 14.21 -2.86
CA ALA A 121 10.97 15.38 -2.01
C ALA A 121 9.50 15.68 -1.66
N ASP A 122 8.55 15.07 -2.38
CA ASP A 122 7.11 15.27 -2.20
C ASP A 122 6.49 14.24 -1.25
N LEU A 123 7.29 13.31 -0.69
CA LEU A 123 6.82 12.35 0.30
C LEU A 123 6.19 13.09 1.51
N THR A 124 5.00 12.67 1.89
CA THR A 124 4.25 13.25 3.01
C THR A 124 4.94 13.05 4.36
N ASN A 125 5.85 12.09 4.45
CA ASN A 125 6.74 11.87 5.58
C ASN A 125 8.11 11.37 5.05
N ALA A 126 9.19 11.97 5.52
CA ALA A 126 10.55 11.56 5.15
C ALA A 126 10.87 10.10 5.53
N ALA A 127 10.21 9.56 6.57
CA ALA A 127 10.35 8.16 6.98
C ALA A 127 9.74 7.15 5.98
N TYR A 128 9.03 7.63 4.95
CA TYR A 128 8.54 6.78 3.85
C TYR A 128 9.56 6.55 2.75
N GLY A 129 10.82 6.96 2.94
CA GLY A 129 11.92 6.71 2.02
C GLY A 129 13.22 6.47 2.79
N ASP A 130 14.13 5.77 2.14
CA ASP A 130 15.48 5.56 2.65
C ASP A 130 16.35 6.81 2.48
N ALA A 131 17.08 7.21 3.53
CA ALA A 131 17.91 8.41 3.51
C ALA A 131 19.06 8.34 2.49
N ASP A 132 19.55 7.13 2.20
CA ASP A 132 20.60 6.88 1.22
C ASP A 132 20.06 6.59 -0.19
N GLY A 133 18.71 6.59 -0.35
CA GLY A 133 18.03 6.45 -1.63
C GLY A 133 17.92 5.03 -2.16
N TYR A 134 18.00 4.01 -1.31
CA TYR A 134 17.87 2.61 -1.75
C TYR A 134 16.45 2.17 -2.02
N TRP A 135 15.45 2.76 -1.37
CA TRP A 135 14.03 2.44 -1.56
C TRP A 135 13.14 3.63 -1.25
N TYR A 136 11.93 3.60 -1.81
CA TYR A 136 10.90 4.60 -1.54
C TYR A 136 9.54 3.92 -1.35
N GLY A 137 8.79 4.40 -0.37
CA GLY A 137 7.42 4.01 -0.15
C GLY A 137 6.50 4.53 -1.23
N VAL A 138 5.64 3.67 -1.73
CA VAL A 138 4.61 4.00 -2.72
C VAL A 138 3.28 4.25 -2.05
N SER A 139 2.97 3.42 -1.05
CA SER A 139 1.76 3.55 -0.25
C SER A 139 2.04 3.23 1.21
N VAL A 140 1.16 3.69 2.08
CA VAL A 140 1.19 3.43 3.51
C VAL A 140 -0.14 2.85 3.95
N ASP A 141 -0.07 1.91 4.86
CA ASP A 141 -1.21 1.31 5.53
C ASP A 141 -1.05 1.41 7.04
N ALA A 142 -2.14 1.21 7.77
CA ALA A 142 -2.14 1.28 9.23
C ALA A 142 -3.09 0.27 9.83
N VAL A 143 -2.78 -0.20 11.04
CA VAL A 143 -3.73 -0.99 11.83
C VAL A 143 -4.72 -0.05 12.51
N VAL A 144 -6.01 -0.30 12.31
CA VAL A 144 -7.10 0.52 12.82
C VAL A 144 -8.15 -0.35 13.50
N PHE A 145 -9.09 0.29 14.21
CA PHE A 145 -10.33 -0.37 14.62
C PHE A 145 -11.41 -0.06 13.61
N ALA A 146 -12.13 -1.08 13.18
CA ALA A 146 -13.34 -0.94 12.42
C ALA A 146 -14.52 -1.32 13.33
N VAL A 147 -15.58 -0.52 13.39
CA VAL A 147 -16.70 -0.74 14.30
C VAL A 147 -18.04 -0.65 13.59
N ASN A 148 -18.99 -1.49 14.02
CA ASN A 148 -20.39 -1.34 13.65
C ASN A 148 -21.09 -0.45 14.69
N SER A 149 -21.31 0.82 14.36
CA SER A 149 -21.88 1.81 15.27
C SER A 149 -23.35 1.56 15.62
N ASP A 150 -24.12 0.92 14.74
CA ASP A 150 -25.51 0.56 15.02
C ASP A 150 -25.59 -0.50 16.12
N VAL A 151 -24.74 -1.53 16.06
CA VAL A 151 -24.66 -2.55 17.10
C VAL A 151 -24.24 -1.95 18.44
N LEU A 152 -23.14 -1.15 18.45
CA LEU A 152 -22.68 -0.47 19.66
C LEU A 152 -23.77 0.43 20.28
N ARG A 153 -24.48 1.19 19.45
CA ARG A 153 -25.58 2.05 19.89
C ARG A 153 -26.71 1.23 20.51
N ARG A 154 -27.11 0.11 19.91
CA ARG A 154 -28.14 -0.79 20.48
C ARG A 154 -27.72 -1.40 21.82
N MET A 155 -26.44 -1.65 22.01
CA MET A 155 -25.87 -2.14 23.26
C MET A 155 -25.64 -1.02 24.29
N ALA A 156 -25.83 0.25 23.91
CA ALA A 156 -25.51 1.45 24.71
C ALA A 156 -24.02 1.54 25.10
N ILE A 157 -23.13 1.07 24.21
CA ILE A 157 -21.67 1.09 24.36
C ILE A 157 -21.10 2.15 23.42
N SER A 158 -20.16 2.98 23.92
CA SER A 158 -19.41 3.91 23.09
C SER A 158 -18.36 3.16 22.26
N ALA A 159 -18.02 3.67 21.07
CA ALA A 159 -16.89 3.12 20.31
C ALA A 159 -15.55 3.35 21.06
N PRO A 160 -14.61 2.40 21.00
CA PRO A 160 -13.28 2.59 21.56
C PRO A 160 -12.56 3.72 20.79
N LYS A 161 -11.64 4.42 21.44
CA LYS A 161 -10.86 5.50 20.84
C LYS A 161 -9.36 5.20 20.79
N ASP A 162 -8.95 4.25 21.61
CA ASP A 162 -7.54 3.90 21.75
C ASP A 162 -7.36 2.43 22.14
N TRP A 163 -6.15 1.95 21.99
CA TRP A 163 -5.76 0.58 22.36
C TRP A 163 -6.13 0.25 23.82
N ALA A 164 -5.90 1.19 24.74
CA ALA A 164 -6.22 1.00 26.14
C ALA A 164 -7.69 0.74 26.39
N ASP A 165 -8.59 1.31 25.58
CA ASP A 165 -10.04 1.14 25.75
C ASP A 165 -10.45 -0.32 25.50
N LEU A 166 -9.76 -1.01 24.58
CA LEU A 166 -10.11 -2.39 24.21
C LEU A 166 -10.00 -3.38 25.37
N THR A 167 -9.35 -3.00 26.48
CA THR A 167 -9.27 -3.85 27.70
C THR A 167 -10.36 -3.51 28.74
N ASP A 168 -11.25 -2.55 28.45
CA ASP A 168 -12.37 -2.23 29.35
C ASP A 168 -13.37 -3.40 29.32
N PRO A 169 -13.88 -3.87 30.47
CA PRO A 169 -14.87 -4.93 30.55
C PRO A 169 -16.15 -4.69 29.74
N VAL A 170 -16.44 -3.45 29.34
CA VAL A 170 -17.58 -3.13 28.47
C VAL A 170 -17.47 -3.75 27.08
N TYR A 171 -16.23 -4.04 26.62
CA TYR A 171 -15.96 -4.67 25.33
C TYR A 171 -15.73 -6.18 25.40
N GLN A 172 -16.00 -6.80 26.54
CA GLN A 172 -15.84 -8.25 26.71
C GLN A 172 -16.53 -9.02 25.58
N GLU A 173 -15.75 -9.90 24.89
CA GLU A 173 -16.23 -10.74 23.79
C GLU A 173 -16.85 -9.94 22.61
N LEU A 174 -16.37 -8.74 22.32
CA LEU A 174 -16.84 -7.92 21.19
C LEU A 174 -15.78 -7.68 20.12
N VAL A 175 -14.52 -8.05 20.36
CA VAL A 175 -13.40 -7.76 19.47
C VAL A 175 -13.05 -8.97 18.62
N TRP A 176 -12.89 -8.77 17.33
CA TRP A 176 -12.25 -9.72 16.42
C TRP A 176 -10.80 -9.26 16.17
N LEU A 177 -9.85 -10.15 16.42
CA LEU A 177 -8.43 -9.87 16.32
C LEU A 177 -7.76 -10.94 15.46
N PRO A 178 -6.95 -10.57 14.46
CA PRO A 178 -6.10 -11.52 13.74
C PRO A 178 -5.11 -12.22 14.68
N THR A 179 -4.87 -13.52 14.48
CA THR A 179 -4.06 -14.35 15.39
C THR A 179 -2.62 -13.85 15.47
N TYR A 180 -2.05 -13.84 16.66
CA TYR A 180 -0.69 -13.36 16.91
C TYR A 180 0.39 -14.16 16.16
N ARG A 181 0.18 -15.44 15.91
CA ARG A 181 1.19 -16.32 15.32
C ARG A 181 1.20 -16.31 13.80
N SER A 182 0.05 -16.31 13.16
CA SER A 182 -0.08 -16.59 11.73
C SER A 182 -0.44 -15.38 10.88
N THR A 183 -0.75 -14.23 11.49
CA THR A 183 -1.12 -13.00 10.77
C THR A 183 -0.14 -11.86 11.04
N GLU A 184 -0.02 -10.96 10.09
CA GLU A 184 0.84 -9.78 10.24
C GLU A 184 0.28 -8.80 11.26
N ILE A 185 -1.03 -8.52 11.24
CA ILE A 185 -1.69 -7.65 12.22
C ILE A 185 -1.51 -8.17 13.64
N GLY A 186 -1.71 -9.47 13.85
CA GLY A 186 -1.50 -10.07 15.17
C GLY A 186 -0.07 -9.87 15.68
N ARG A 187 0.92 -10.15 14.84
CA ARG A 187 2.33 -9.93 15.16
C ARG A 187 2.65 -8.47 15.45
N LEU A 188 2.14 -7.56 14.62
CA LEU A 188 2.29 -6.12 14.82
C LEU A 188 1.60 -5.64 16.10
N THR A 189 0.43 -6.17 16.44
CA THR A 189 -0.27 -5.86 17.69
C THR A 189 0.57 -6.27 18.90
N ALA A 190 1.16 -7.48 18.90
CA ALA A 190 2.04 -7.93 19.96
C ALA A 190 3.31 -7.07 20.08
N TYR A 191 3.97 -6.80 18.95
CA TYR A 191 5.16 -5.93 18.91
C TYR A 191 4.88 -4.54 19.49
N SER A 192 3.76 -3.96 19.10
CA SER A 192 3.34 -2.65 19.58
C SER A 192 3.12 -2.58 21.07
N ALA A 193 2.40 -3.53 21.57
CA ALA A 193 2.16 -3.56 22.98
C ALA A 193 3.50 -3.51 23.76
N ALA A 194 4.49 -4.30 23.31
CA ALA A 194 5.81 -4.31 23.92
C ALA A 194 6.61 -3.01 23.66
N LEU A 195 6.55 -2.46 22.46
CA LEU A 195 7.27 -1.23 22.12
C LEU A 195 6.78 -0.04 22.93
N ARG A 196 5.47 0.08 23.11
CA ARG A 196 4.83 1.22 23.80
C ARG A 196 4.83 1.12 25.31
N LEU A 197 4.70 -0.06 25.87
CA LEU A 197 4.51 -0.29 27.28
C LEU A 197 5.74 -0.91 27.95
N GLY A 198 6.69 -1.41 27.18
CA GLY A 198 7.73 -2.32 27.61
C GLY A 198 7.22 -3.77 27.64
N ARG A 199 8.14 -4.75 27.54
CA ARG A 199 7.81 -6.17 27.36
C ARG A 199 6.79 -6.70 28.38
N ASP A 200 7.03 -6.52 29.68
CA ASP A 200 6.19 -7.12 30.73
C ASP A 200 4.79 -6.49 30.77
N LYS A 201 4.68 -5.17 30.69
CA LYS A 201 3.39 -4.48 30.62
C LYS A 201 2.67 -4.72 29.30
N GLY A 202 3.42 -4.94 28.23
CA GLY A 202 2.87 -5.35 26.95
C GLY A 202 2.20 -6.72 27.04
N LEU A 203 2.83 -7.69 27.71
CA LEU A 203 2.23 -9.00 28.01
C LEU A 203 0.98 -8.87 28.89
N ASP A 204 1.04 -8.06 29.97
CA ASP A 204 -0.12 -7.80 30.82
C ASP A 204 -1.29 -7.21 29.99
N TYR A 205 -0.99 -6.27 29.09
CA TYR A 205 -1.98 -5.68 28.20
C TYR A 205 -2.59 -6.72 27.22
N LEU A 206 -1.76 -7.53 26.57
CA LEU A 206 -2.24 -8.56 25.63
C LEU A 206 -3.07 -9.63 26.34
N THR A 207 -2.71 -9.99 27.58
CA THR A 207 -3.48 -10.88 28.44
C THR A 207 -4.84 -10.27 28.82
N ALA A 208 -4.87 -8.98 29.11
CA ALA A 208 -6.14 -8.29 29.38
C ALA A 208 -7.01 -8.16 28.12
N LEU A 209 -6.39 -7.89 26.96
CA LEU A 209 -7.07 -7.80 25.67
C LEU A 209 -7.78 -9.10 25.28
N ASP A 210 -7.21 -10.27 25.62
CA ASP A 210 -7.81 -11.58 25.35
C ASP A 210 -9.24 -11.70 25.89
N THR A 211 -9.54 -11.06 27.01
CA THR A 211 -10.89 -11.07 27.60
C THR A 211 -11.93 -10.36 26.72
N SER A 212 -11.48 -9.43 25.88
CA SER A 212 -12.33 -8.69 24.94
C SER A 212 -12.44 -9.38 23.58
N VAL A 213 -11.55 -10.33 23.28
CA VAL A 213 -11.54 -11.04 22.02
C VAL A 213 -12.64 -12.09 21.99
N GLN A 214 -13.58 -11.93 21.04
CA GLN A 214 -14.59 -12.92 20.71
C GLN A 214 -14.03 -14.01 19.80
N PHE A 215 -13.29 -13.58 18.75
CA PHE A 215 -12.68 -14.48 17.78
C PHE A 215 -11.27 -14.03 17.42
N TYR A 216 -10.36 -14.98 17.35
CA TYR A 216 -9.09 -14.84 16.65
C TYR A 216 -9.26 -15.29 15.20
N THR A 217 -8.93 -14.43 14.24
CA THR A 217 -9.09 -14.74 12.81
C THR A 217 -7.77 -15.23 12.20
N ALA A 218 -7.87 -16.22 11.30
CA ALA A 218 -6.69 -16.80 10.65
C ALA A 218 -6.13 -15.95 9.49
N ALA A 219 -6.86 -14.90 9.07
CA ALA A 219 -6.46 -13.98 8.02
C ALA A 219 -6.79 -12.55 8.45
N ASP A 220 -6.04 -11.60 7.89
CA ASP A 220 -6.13 -10.19 8.26
C ASP A 220 -7.45 -9.54 7.78
N ASP A 221 -8.09 -10.06 6.73
CA ASP A 221 -9.29 -9.49 6.09
C ASP A 221 -10.64 -10.15 6.48
N THR A 222 -10.61 -11.18 7.32
CA THR A 222 -11.80 -12.03 7.60
C THR A 222 -12.98 -11.24 8.18
N PHE A 223 -12.70 -10.16 8.90
CA PHE A 223 -13.72 -9.36 9.61
C PHE A 223 -14.58 -8.48 8.69
N VAL A 224 -14.10 -8.13 7.50
CA VAL A 224 -14.72 -7.11 6.63
C VAL A 224 -16.19 -7.44 6.32
N LYS A 225 -16.47 -8.71 6.01
CA LYS A 225 -17.84 -9.18 5.71
C LYS A 225 -18.72 -9.20 6.94
N CYS A 226 -18.16 -9.55 8.07
CA CYS A 226 -18.89 -9.75 9.32
C CYS A 226 -19.23 -8.44 10.03
N LEU A 227 -18.48 -7.37 9.79
CA LEU A 227 -18.78 -6.04 10.30
C LEU A 227 -20.10 -5.50 9.74
N SER A 228 -20.31 -5.59 8.44
CA SER A 228 -21.53 -5.09 7.79
C SER A 228 -22.80 -5.84 8.18
N THR A 229 -22.67 -7.13 8.53
CA THR A 229 -23.78 -7.96 9.00
C THR A 229 -24.07 -7.79 10.50
N GLY A 230 -23.13 -7.20 11.25
CA GLY A 230 -23.19 -7.06 12.71
C GLY A 230 -22.79 -8.33 13.48
N GLU A 231 -22.23 -9.33 12.82
CA GLU A 231 -21.63 -10.50 13.46
C GLU A 231 -20.34 -10.12 14.19
N CYS A 232 -19.55 -9.22 13.59
CA CYS A 232 -18.42 -8.57 14.22
C CYS A 232 -18.83 -7.16 14.67
N VAL A 233 -18.52 -6.81 15.91
CA VAL A 233 -18.85 -5.48 16.47
C VAL A 233 -17.67 -4.52 16.39
N ILE A 234 -16.50 -5.01 16.78
CA ILE A 234 -15.23 -4.28 16.74
C ILE A 234 -14.21 -5.22 16.09
N ALA A 235 -13.51 -4.75 15.08
CA ALA A 235 -12.43 -5.48 14.47
C ALA A 235 -11.13 -4.69 14.54
N VAL A 236 -10.02 -5.38 14.75
CA VAL A 236 -8.68 -4.86 14.52
C VAL A 236 -8.26 -5.33 13.13
N GLY A 237 -7.91 -4.40 12.25
CA GLY A 237 -7.64 -4.73 10.87
C GLY A 237 -6.81 -3.67 10.14
N TRP A 238 -6.49 -3.93 8.88
CA TRP A 238 -5.83 -2.95 8.03
C TRP A 238 -6.76 -1.80 7.64
N LEU A 239 -6.19 -0.60 7.54
CA LEU A 239 -6.91 0.59 7.08
C LEU A 239 -7.46 0.40 5.66
N HIS A 240 -6.68 -0.20 4.75
CA HIS A 240 -7.11 -0.41 3.37
C HIS A 240 -8.34 -1.32 3.27
N ASP A 241 -8.42 -2.39 4.08
CA ASP A 241 -9.59 -3.25 4.14
C ASP A 241 -10.79 -2.51 4.72
N GLY A 242 -10.56 -1.73 5.77
CA GLY A 242 -11.57 -0.85 6.35
C GLY A 242 -12.09 0.19 5.35
N LEU A 243 -11.22 0.80 4.57
CA LEU A 243 -11.58 1.77 3.53
C LEU A 243 -12.36 1.10 2.39
N SER A 244 -11.95 -0.11 1.99
CA SER A 244 -12.69 -0.92 1.02
C SER A 244 -14.10 -1.21 1.51
N ALA A 245 -14.25 -1.66 2.76
CA ALA A 245 -15.56 -1.90 3.36
C ALA A 245 -16.40 -0.62 3.46
N LEU A 246 -15.79 0.49 3.88
CA LEU A 246 -16.46 1.79 4.00
C LEU A 246 -16.94 2.31 2.64
N SER A 247 -16.18 2.08 1.56
CA SER A 247 -16.58 2.48 0.22
C SER A 247 -17.81 1.73 -0.30
N ALA A 248 -18.02 0.51 0.17
CA ALA A 248 -19.15 -0.34 -0.16
C ALA A 248 -20.33 -0.19 0.84
N ASP A 249 -20.10 0.45 2.00
CA ASP A 249 -21.12 0.61 3.03
C ASP A 249 -22.18 1.64 2.62
N THR A 250 -23.44 1.20 2.59
CA THR A 250 -24.61 2.05 2.31
C THR A 250 -25.42 2.36 3.56
N SER A 251 -25.09 1.75 4.69
CA SER A 251 -25.82 1.93 5.96
C SER A 251 -25.40 3.20 6.70
N GLY A 252 -24.13 3.59 6.57
CA GLY A 252 -23.49 4.65 7.35
C GLY A 252 -23.18 4.23 8.80
N ASP A 253 -23.23 2.94 9.10
CA ASP A 253 -22.97 2.40 10.44
C ASP A 253 -21.54 1.89 10.62
N LEU A 254 -20.78 1.75 9.54
CA LEU A 254 -19.37 1.38 9.58
C LEU A 254 -18.51 2.61 9.84
N HIS A 255 -17.67 2.54 10.86
CA HIS A 255 -16.70 3.59 11.16
C HIS A 255 -15.31 3.03 11.39
N LEU A 256 -14.29 3.76 10.90
CA LEU A 256 -12.88 3.47 11.14
C LEU A 256 -12.34 4.40 12.22
N ILE A 257 -11.56 3.85 13.13
CA ILE A 257 -10.98 4.55 14.27
C ILE A 257 -9.48 4.34 14.23
N ILE A 258 -8.74 5.42 14.04
CA ILE A 258 -7.29 5.43 14.21
C ILE A 258 -7.02 5.62 15.69
N PRO A 259 -6.30 4.70 16.37
CA PRO A 259 -6.04 4.81 17.80
C PRO A 259 -5.34 6.13 18.15
N ALA A 260 -5.89 6.84 19.15
CA ALA A 260 -5.46 8.21 19.49
C ALA A 260 -4.01 8.28 19.99
N SER A 261 -3.51 7.22 20.63
CA SER A 261 -2.12 7.14 21.11
C SER A 261 -1.13 6.66 20.05
N GLY A 262 -1.61 6.44 18.82
CA GLY A 262 -0.82 5.92 17.70
C GLY A 262 -1.08 4.44 17.42
N THR A 263 -0.61 4.02 16.26
CA THR A 263 -0.79 2.66 15.75
C THR A 263 0.44 2.22 14.94
N PHE A 264 0.35 1.06 14.28
CA PHE A 264 1.39 0.59 13.40
C PHE A 264 1.05 0.93 11.98
N GLY A 265 2.09 1.23 11.22
CA GLY A 265 2.00 1.38 9.78
C GLY A 265 2.91 0.39 9.06
N GLN A 266 2.52 0.08 7.86
CA GLN A 266 3.33 -0.63 6.91
C GLN A 266 3.50 0.26 5.67
N VAL A 267 4.75 0.46 5.27
CA VAL A 267 5.07 1.18 4.03
C VAL A 267 5.31 0.14 2.95
N THR A 268 4.50 0.15 1.90
CA THR A 268 4.74 -0.64 0.69
C THR A 268 5.83 0.05 -0.13
N ALA A 269 6.95 -0.62 -0.35
CA ALA A 269 8.12 0.00 -0.94
C ALA A 269 8.45 -0.50 -2.35
N SER A 270 9.14 0.35 -3.11
CA SER A 270 9.76 0.02 -4.39
C SER A 270 11.26 0.32 -4.34
N ALA A 271 12.07 -0.56 -4.93
CA ALA A 271 13.53 -0.48 -4.92
C ALA A 271 14.14 -1.04 -6.21
N ILE A 272 15.32 -0.52 -6.62
CA ILE A 272 16.06 -1.04 -7.76
C ILE A 272 17.00 -2.16 -7.29
N LEU A 273 16.90 -3.35 -7.88
CA LEU A 273 17.78 -4.46 -7.55
C LEU A 273 19.20 -4.23 -8.08
N SER A 274 20.23 -4.57 -7.28
CA SER A 274 21.64 -4.42 -7.69
C SER A 274 22.05 -5.27 -8.90
N GLY A 275 21.24 -6.29 -9.22
CA GLY A 275 21.40 -7.13 -10.42
C GLY A 275 20.58 -6.68 -11.62
N ALA A 276 20.00 -5.47 -11.60
CA ALA A 276 19.19 -4.93 -12.70
C ALA A 276 19.97 -4.89 -14.01
N SER A 277 19.41 -5.50 -15.05
CA SER A 277 19.96 -5.47 -16.41
C SER A 277 19.46 -4.26 -17.21
N HIS A 278 18.35 -3.65 -16.76
CA HIS A 278 17.68 -2.52 -17.39
C HIS A 278 17.57 -1.38 -16.36
N THR A 279 18.72 -0.78 -16.04
CA THR A 279 18.82 0.19 -14.93
C THR A 279 18.07 1.49 -15.23
N ALA A 280 18.10 1.98 -16.47
CA ALA A 280 17.36 3.20 -16.83
C ALA A 280 15.84 2.96 -16.77
N ALA A 281 15.36 1.81 -17.24
CA ALA A 281 13.95 1.43 -17.09
C ALA A 281 13.55 1.26 -15.61
N ALA A 282 14.43 0.71 -14.77
CA ALA A 282 14.19 0.60 -13.34
C ALA A 282 14.16 1.96 -12.63
N GLN A 283 15.02 2.91 -13.01
CA GLN A 283 14.98 4.30 -12.53
C GLN A 283 13.70 5.00 -12.96
N LEU A 284 13.28 4.83 -14.22
CA LEU A 284 12.03 5.39 -14.73
C LEU A 284 10.80 4.79 -14.03
N TRP A 285 10.88 3.51 -13.64
CA TRP A 285 9.83 2.89 -12.82
C TRP A 285 9.72 3.56 -11.45
N GLN A 286 10.81 3.93 -10.80
CA GLN A 286 10.78 4.66 -9.53
C GLN A 286 10.11 6.04 -9.68
N GLU A 287 10.39 6.74 -10.79
CA GLU A 287 9.69 8.00 -11.10
C GLU A 287 8.19 7.79 -11.31
N PHE A 288 7.81 6.71 -11.98
CA PHE A 288 6.41 6.38 -12.28
C PHE A 288 5.63 6.02 -11.02
N VAL A 289 6.13 5.13 -10.16
CA VAL A 289 5.40 4.67 -8.97
C VAL A 289 5.25 5.74 -7.90
N LEU A 290 6.10 6.77 -7.93
CA LEU A 290 5.99 7.95 -7.07
C LEU A 290 5.22 9.11 -7.75
N SER A 291 4.59 8.87 -8.88
CA SER A 291 3.80 9.89 -9.58
C SER A 291 2.31 9.82 -9.20
N PRO A 292 1.55 10.92 -9.35
CA PRO A 292 0.10 10.91 -9.17
C PRO A 292 -0.63 9.87 -10.03
N ALA A 293 -0.10 9.56 -11.23
CA ALA A 293 -0.71 8.57 -12.12
C ALA A 293 -0.75 7.16 -11.52
N CYS A 294 0.19 6.82 -10.65
CA CYS A 294 0.20 5.53 -9.93
C CYS A 294 -0.85 5.51 -8.81
N ALA A 295 -1.00 6.59 -8.06
CA ALA A 295 -1.96 6.68 -6.96
C ALA A 295 -3.41 6.50 -7.44
N ASP A 296 -3.78 7.13 -8.56
CA ASP A 296 -5.12 7.00 -9.16
C ASP A 296 -5.41 5.56 -9.62
N LEU A 297 -4.38 4.86 -10.09
CA LEU A 297 -4.50 3.49 -10.58
C LEU A 297 -4.72 2.49 -9.44
N ALA A 298 -4.11 2.71 -8.28
CA ALA A 298 -4.22 1.84 -7.12
C ALA A 298 -5.69 1.67 -6.69
N GLU A 299 -6.39 2.77 -6.48
CA GLU A 299 -7.80 2.75 -6.07
C GLU A 299 -8.70 2.10 -7.13
N ALA A 300 -8.46 2.38 -8.42
CA ALA A 300 -9.24 1.80 -9.52
C ALA A 300 -9.14 0.26 -9.58
N HIS A 301 -8.08 -0.32 -9.02
CA HIS A 301 -7.83 -1.76 -8.95
C HIS A 301 -8.01 -2.35 -7.55
N GLY A 302 -8.69 -1.61 -6.65
CA GLY A 302 -9.06 -2.12 -5.34
C GLY A 302 -7.95 -2.06 -4.28
N ASP A 303 -6.83 -1.42 -4.58
CA ASP A 303 -5.81 -1.09 -3.58
C ASP A 303 -6.16 0.24 -2.91
N TYR A 304 -6.69 0.14 -1.70
CA TYR A 304 -7.12 1.29 -0.90
C TYR A 304 -6.04 1.78 0.08
N ARG A 305 -4.78 1.37 -0.09
CA ARG A 305 -3.67 1.93 0.68
C ARG A 305 -3.49 3.40 0.37
N LEU A 306 -3.13 4.18 1.37
CA LEU A 306 -2.93 5.61 1.19
C LEU A 306 -1.61 5.88 0.44
N PRO A 307 -1.60 6.72 -0.60
CA PRO A 307 -0.37 7.07 -1.29
C PRO A 307 0.57 7.86 -0.38
N THR A 308 1.86 7.66 -0.55
CA THR A 308 2.90 8.40 0.19
C THR A 308 3.12 9.80 -0.36
N ILE A 309 2.67 10.07 -1.59
CA ILE A 309 2.74 11.37 -2.27
C ILE A 309 1.33 11.84 -2.61
N GLY A 310 1.03 13.09 -2.28
CA GLY A 310 -0.28 13.69 -2.55
C GLY A 310 -1.38 13.21 -1.60
N SER A 311 -2.62 13.59 -1.91
CA SER A 311 -3.82 13.13 -1.20
C SER A 311 -4.67 12.31 -2.17
N ALA A 312 -4.99 11.08 -1.82
CA ALA A 312 -5.92 10.27 -2.58
C ALA A 312 -7.34 10.86 -2.50
N ASP A 313 -8.10 10.77 -3.59
CA ASP A 313 -9.54 11.08 -3.60
C ASP A 313 -10.30 10.28 -2.54
N LEU A 314 -9.82 9.10 -2.20
CA LEU A 314 -10.34 8.24 -1.15
C LEU A 314 -10.38 8.94 0.21
N VAL A 315 -9.31 9.67 0.59
CA VAL A 315 -9.27 10.47 1.84
C VAL A 315 -10.35 11.55 1.81
N GLN A 316 -10.55 12.21 0.68
CA GLN A 316 -11.58 13.25 0.53
C GLN A 316 -12.99 12.66 0.64
N ARG A 317 -13.24 11.48 0.10
CA ARG A 317 -14.58 10.84 0.12
C ARG A 317 -14.92 10.23 1.47
N THR A 318 -13.96 9.63 2.14
CA THR A 318 -14.18 8.93 3.42
C THR A 318 -13.98 9.81 4.64
N GLY A 319 -13.24 10.93 4.49
CA GLY A 319 -12.84 11.79 5.60
C GLY A 319 -11.82 11.16 6.55
N VAL A 320 -11.31 9.97 6.22
CA VAL A 320 -10.28 9.28 7.00
C VAL A 320 -8.91 9.81 6.59
N THR A 321 -8.21 10.42 7.53
CA THR A 321 -6.84 10.90 7.34
C THR A 321 -5.92 10.18 8.32
N LEU A 322 -4.77 9.73 7.83
CA LEU A 322 -3.73 9.14 8.66
C LEU A 322 -2.69 10.22 8.96
N ASP A 323 -2.54 10.56 10.24
CA ASP A 323 -1.43 11.41 10.69
C ASP A 323 -0.16 10.55 10.75
N PRO A 324 0.86 10.84 9.92
CA PRO A 324 2.10 10.06 9.92
C PRO A 324 2.81 10.00 11.28
N SER A 325 2.59 11.01 12.13
CA SER A 325 3.18 11.04 13.48
C SER A 325 2.59 9.98 14.43
N LEU A 326 1.43 9.42 14.08
CA LEU A 326 0.78 8.34 14.83
C LEU A 326 1.29 6.95 14.42
N LEU A 327 2.10 6.86 13.36
CA LEU A 327 2.66 5.59 12.92
C LEU A 327 3.98 5.32 13.64
N SER A 328 4.14 4.12 14.18
CA SER A 328 5.43 3.64 14.62
C SER A 328 6.32 3.42 13.40
N PRO A 329 7.55 3.98 13.38
CA PRO A 329 8.44 3.83 12.24
C PRO A 329 8.84 2.35 12.05
N THR A 330 9.07 1.97 10.81
CA THR A 330 9.82 0.75 10.49
C THR A 330 11.26 0.92 11.00
N GLY A 331 11.84 -0.14 11.55
CA GLY A 331 13.22 -0.10 12.06
C GLY A 331 14.26 -0.24 10.95
N ASP A 332 15.53 -0.02 11.30
CA ASP A 332 16.66 -0.50 10.51
C ASP A 332 16.80 -2.04 10.60
N ALA A 333 17.75 -2.63 9.86
CA ALA A 333 17.91 -4.08 9.78
C ALA A 333 18.13 -4.74 11.17
N ASP A 334 18.90 -4.11 12.04
CA ASP A 334 19.16 -4.62 13.39
C ASP A 334 17.87 -4.61 14.24
N THR A 335 17.10 -3.52 14.13
CA THR A 335 15.79 -3.36 14.80
C THR A 335 14.78 -4.40 14.32
N ILE A 336 14.85 -4.82 13.04
CA ILE A 336 13.98 -5.85 12.47
C ILE A 336 14.27 -7.21 13.07
N GLU A 337 15.55 -7.61 13.21
CA GLU A 337 15.93 -8.88 13.84
C GLU A 337 15.51 -8.91 15.32
N ASP A 338 15.73 -7.84 16.06
CA ASP A 338 15.27 -7.67 17.43
C ASP A 338 13.74 -7.75 17.55
N LYS A 339 13.01 -7.14 16.58
CA LYS A 339 11.55 -7.20 16.48
C LYS A 339 11.05 -8.62 16.35
N GLU A 340 11.59 -9.40 15.40
CA GLU A 340 11.17 -10.77 15.15
C GLU A 340 11.43 -11.68 16.38
N THR A 341 12.56 -11.49 17.03
CA THR A 341 12.91 -12.20 18.27
C THR A 341 11.95 -11.85 19.40
N LEU A 342 11.69 -10.57 19.61
CA LEU A 342 10.77 -10.08 20.65
C LEU A 342 9.34 -10.59 20.42
N VAL A 343 8.84 -10.51 19.19
CA VAL A 343 7.50 -10.97 18.85
C VAL A 343 7.35 -12.47 19.07
N SER A 344 8.35 -13.25 18.69
CA SER A 344 8.34 -14.70 18.89
C SER A 344 8.31 -15.08 20.37
N ASP A 345 9.12 -14.43 21.19
CA ASP A 345 9.14 -14.61 22.65
C ASP A 345 7.81 -14.22 23.32
N LEU A 346 7.20 -13.11 22.87
CA LEU A 346 5.89 -12.68 23.36
C LEU A 346 4.80 -13.70 23.03
N ILE A 347 4.76 -14.20 21.80
CA ILE A 347 3.76 -15.18 21.34
C ILE A 347 3.95 -16.52 22.12
N GLU A 348 5.18 -16.97 22.31
CA GLU A 348 5.46 -18.17 23.09
C GLU A 348 4.98 -18.00 24.56
N THR A 349 5.29 -16.87 25.18
CA THR A 349 4.86 -16.56 26.54
C THR A 349 3.32 -16.50 26.66
N LEU A 350 2.63 -15.87 25.71
CA LEU A 350 1.16 -15.83 25.67
C LEU A 350 0.56 -17.24 25.56
N THR A 351 1.13 -18.09 24.70
CA THR A 351 0.72 -19.48 24.53
C THR A 351 0.88 -20.26 25.85
N ASP A 352 2.00 -20.08 26.55
CA ASP A 352 2.27 -20.72 27.84
C ASP A 352 1.31 -20.28 28.94
N THR A 353 0.76 -19.06 28.85
CA THR A 353 -0.28 -18.58 29.79
C THR A 353 -1.68 -19.10 29.47
N GLY A 354 -1.83 -19.88 28.41
CA GLY A 354 -3.10 -20.47 27.99
C GLY A 354 -3.93 -19.62 27.03
N ILE A 355 -3.36 -18.50 26.56
CA ILE A 355 -3.95 -17.73 25.45
C ILE A 355 -3.64 -18.49 24.17
N ASP A 356 -4.68 -18.99 23.51
CA ASP A 356 -4.53 -19.68 22.25
C ASP A 356 -4.27 -18.68 21.13
N THR A 357 -2.99 -18.53 20.81
CA THR A 357 -2.53 -17.57 19.78
C THR A 357 -2.85 -18.01 18.35
N GLU A 358 -3.36 -19.23 18.17
CA GLU A 358 -3.77 -19.81 16.87
C GLU A 358 -5.25 -20.21 16.83
N ASP A 359 -6.00 -20.01 17.92
CA ASP A 359 -7.34 -20.57 18.05
C ASP A 359 -8.33 -19.97 17.05
N THR A 360 -8.46 -20.65 15.93
CA THR A 360 -9.59 -20.50 15.03
C THR A 360 -10.80 -21.35 15.48
N ALA A 361 -10.66 -22.12 16.57
CA ALA A 361 -11.67 -23.09 17.01
C ALA A 361 -12.90 -22.45 17.66
N ARG A 362 -12.81 -21.20 18.10
CA ARG A 362 -13.98 -20.42 18.52
C ARG A 362 -15.01 -20.21 17.39
N TRP A 363 -14.64 -20.46 16.14
CA TRP A 363 -15.52 -20.46 14.96
C TRP A 363 -16.51 -21.65 14.90
N ASN A 364 -16.29 -22.70 15.69
CA ASN A 364 -17.10 -23.93 15.64
C ASN A 364 -18.26 -23.96 16.66
N VAL A 365 -18.61 -22.84 17.25
CA VAL A 365 -19.84 -22.74 18.05
C VAL A 365 -20.94 -22.26 17.13
N ALA A 366 -21.70 -23.24 16.62
CA ALA A 366 -22.88 -23.06 15.76
C ALA A 366 -24.00 -22.35 16.47
#